data_13bdc23188bc00d14b260f72cdb015f1
#
_entry.id   13bdc23188bc00d14b260f72cdb015f1
#
_cell.length_a   1.000
_cell.length_b   1.000
_cell.length_c   1.000
_cell.angle_alpha   90.00
_cell.angle_beta   90.00
_cell.angle_gamma   90.00
#
_symmetry.space_group_name_H-M   'P 1'
#
loop_
_entity.id
_entity.type
_entity.pdbx_description
1 polymer ?
#
loop_
_entity_poly.entity_id
_entity_poly.type
_entity_poly.pdbx_seq_one_letter_code
_entity_poly.pdbx_strand_id
1 'polypeptide(L)'
;MSQPASAAPSRKKTVISLLVLAALTGIIVLLFKDNWAEITAALSQLSAWQVLVVLAIGLSYPLLEGCVAWVIVRSRIPGFRLWQGIDTAWCGTFGNVVTLGAGAVPVQTWYLHRCGLPVGPGVGLMTLQYVFHKTTVLLYATVMLLFQHRWLAANTTGVMNYLPMAYAVVAAIIVVLVLVCVSPLVQNLARWLMRLLPKTEKWQQRRADWQQQLDVLGEESRRLLADKPRCAEILALQAVKLFGLFCLPYLCIRFMGLSPLSFLQVQLLTSLMLFLSNALPNVAGMGSIETAFLLVFGSFLGRGEVMSVMMLYRIASYYVVFAASAVGFFFAQRHLTDLEPPKED
;
A
#
# COMPACT_ATOMS: atom_id res chain seq x y z
N MET A 1 9.96 -15.04 -46.01
CA MET A 1 9.86 -14.00 -44.95
C MET A 1 10.51 -14.60 -43.69
N SER A 2 11.78 -14.30 -43.47
CA SER A 2 12.56 -14.80 -42.36
C SER A 2 12.25 -13.98 -41.10
N GLN A 3 11.81 -14.65 -40.03
CA GLN A 3 11.66 -14.03 -38.69
C GLN A 3 13.03 -13.49 -38.23
N PRO A 4 13.09 -12.26 -37.69
CA PRO A 4 14.33 -11.81 -37.04
C PRO A 4 14.51 -12.61 -35.77
N ALA A 5 15.66 -13.28 -35.64
CA ALA A 5 16.09 -13.97 -34.44
C ALA A 5 16.09 -12.98 -33.26
N SER A 6 15.44 -13.35 -32.15
CA SER A 6 15.45 -12.59 -30.90
C SER A 6 16.90 -12.39 -30.47
N ALA A 7 17.38 -11.16 -30.44
CA ALA A 7 18.72 -10.81 -30.04
C ALA A 7 18.92 -11.25 -28.58
N ALA A 8 19.89 -12.13 -28.33
CA ALA A 8 20.27 -12.52 -26.98
C ALA A 8 20.56 -11.29 -26.09
N PRO A 9 20.09 -11.24 -24.84
CA PRO A 9 20.28 -10.09 -23.96
C PRO A 9 21.76 -9.75 -23.86
N SER A 10 22.12 -8.49 -24.08
CA SER A 10 23.53 -8.08 -24.07
C SER A 10 24.14 -8.42 -22.70
N ARG A 11 25.40 -8.91 -22.67
CA ARG A 11 26.13 -9.27 -21.43
C ARG A 11 26.04 -8.18 -20.35
N LYS A 12 26.01 -6.90 -20.75
CA LYS A 12 25.81 -5.74 -19.84
C LYS A 12 24.44 -5.77 -19.15
N LYS A 13 23.36 -6.06 -19.88
CA LYS A 13 22.01 -6.15 -19.30
C LYS A 13 21.91 -7.32 -18.32
N THR A 14 22.51 -8.47 -18.63
CA THR A 14 22.54 -9.64 -17.74
C THR A 14 23.33 -9.35 -16.46
N VAL A 15 24.51 -8.71 -16.57
CA VAL A 15 25.33 -8.33 -15.40
C VAL A 15 24.59 -7.31 -14.52
N ILE A 16 23.94 -6.29 -15.11
CA ILE A 16 23.15 -5.31 -14.35
C ILE A 16 21.99 -6.01 -13.61
N SER A 17 21.28 -6.92 -14.28
CA SER A 17 20.19 -7.69 -13.63
C SER A 17 20.70 -8.57 -12.49
N LEU A 18 21.87 -9.18 -12.61
CA LEU A 18 22.48 -9.98 -11.55
C LEU A 18 22.95 -9.10 -10.38
N LEU A 19 23.53 -7.92 -10.64
CA LEU A 19 23.93 -6.97 -9.60
C LEU A 19 22.69 -6.42 -8.85
N VAL A 20 21.64 -6.10 -9.57
CA VAL A 20 20.36 -5.69 -8.97
C VAL A 20 19.80 -6.83 -8.12
N LEU A 21 19.77 -8.06 -8.60
CA LEU A 21 19.32 -9.23 -7.84
C LEU A 21 20.17 -9.47 -6.59
N ALA A 22 21.49 -9.36 -6.70
CA ALA A 22 22.41 -9.49 -5.57
C ALA A 22 22.21 -8.37 -4.53
N ALA A 23 22.05 -7.12 -4.99
CA ALA A 23 21.74 -5.99 -4.11
C ALA A 23 20.41 -6.18 -3.39
N LEU A 24 19.39 -6.68 -4.10
CA LEU A 24 18.07 -6.98 -3.53
C LEU A 24 18.11 -8.10 -2.50
N THR A 25 18.84 -9.18 -2.81
CA THR A 25 19.08 -10.27 -1.84
C THR A 25 19.80 -9.74 -0.60
N GLY A 26 20.80 -8.88 -0.78
CA GLY A 26 21.50 -8.21 0.32
C GLY A 26 20.56 -7.35 1.19
N ILE A 27 19.68 -6.55 0.58
CA ILE A 27 18.68 -5.76 1.30
C ILE A 27 17.71 -6.67 2.08
N ILE A 28 17.24 -7.75 1.46
CA ILE A 28 16.36 -8.73 2.14
C ILE A 28 17.10 -9.32 3.35
N VAL A 29 18.33 -9.79 3.18
CA VAL A 29 19.14 -10.37 4.28
C VAL A 29 19.35 -9.37 5.39
N LEU A 30 19.65 -8.10 5.08
CA LEU A 30 19.86 -7.04 6.07
C LEU A 30 18.58 -6.70 6.84
N LEU A 31 17.42 -6.67 6.18
CA LEU A 31 16.13 -6.41 6.82
C LEU A 31 15.68 -7.55 7.74
N PHE A 32 16.05 -8.79 7.43
CA PHE A 32 15.65 -9.97 8.19
C PHE A 32 16.65 -10.35 9.29
N LYS A 33 17.94 -10.01 9.12
CA LYS A 33 19.03 -10.46 9.98
C LYS A 33 18.78 -10.17 11.46
N ASP A 34 18.30 -8.95 11.78
CA ASP A 34 18.14 -8.50 13.15
C ASP A 34 16.86 -9.07 13.82
N ASN A 35 15.90 -9.55 13.00
CA ASN A 35 14.62 -10.10 13.48
C ASN A 35 14.51 -11.63 13.30
N TRP A 36 15.57 -12.31 12.84
CA TRP A 36 15.50 -13.73 12.49
C TRP A 36 15.12 -14.64 13.65
N ALA A 37 15.66 -14.38 14.84
CA ALA A 37 15.34 -15.14 16.03
C ALA A 37 13.87 -14.97 16.45
N GLU A 38 13.34 -13.76 16.37
CA GLU A 38 11.93 -13.46 16.69
C GLU A 38 10.99 -14.06 15.64
N ILE A 39 11.35 -14.01 14.36
CA ILE A 39 10.60 -14.63 13.26
C ILE A 39 10.50 -16.14 13.46
N THR A 40 11.61 -16.81 13.74
CA THR A 40 11.63 -18.28 13.93
C THR A 40 10.88 -18.67 15.20
N ALA A 41 11.04 -17.94 16.29
CA ALA A 41 10.29 -18.17 17.53
C ALA A 41 8.78 -18.01 17.35
N ALA A 42 8.33 -16.99 16.63
CA ALA A 42 6.92 -16.77 16.33
C ALA A 42 6.33 -17.87 15.42
N LEU A 43 7.05 -18.26 14.39
CA LEU A 43 6.61 -19.32 13.47
C LEU A 43 6.59 -20.70 14.13
N SER A 44 7.48 -20.99 15.07
CA SER A 44 7.52 -22.29 15.78
C SER A 44 6.29 -22.54 16.68
N GLN A 45 5.52 -21.49 16.99
CA GLN A 45 4.27 -21.61 17.76
C GLN A 45 3.08 -22.06 16.90
N LEU A 46 3.23 -22.07 15.57
CA LEU A 46 2.17 -22.40 14.63
C LEU A 46 2.45 -23.76 13.95
N SER A 47 1.38 -24.50 13.66
CA SER A 47 1.47 -25.66 12.76
C SER A 47 1.64 -25.22 11.30
N ALA A 48 2.17 -26.09 10.46
CA ALA A 48 2.48 -25.76 9.04
C ALA A 48 1.22 -25.26 8.29
N TRP A 49 0.06 -25.85 8.49
CA TRP A 49 -1.16 -25.40 7.82
C TRP A 49 -1.61 -24.01 8.29
N GLN A 50 -1.42 -23.66 9.57
CA GLN A 50 -1.72 -22.33 10.11
C GLN A 50 -0.81 -21.26 9.49
N VAL A 51 0.49 -21.57 9.36
CA VAL A 51 1.44 -20.72 8.64
C VAL A 51 0.96 -20.51 7.20
N LEU A 52 0.61 -21.58 6.48
CA LEU A 52 0.13 -21.46 5.09
C LEU A 52 -1.11 -20.56 4.98
N VAL A 53 -2.08 -20.68 5.89
CA VAL A 53 -3.29 -19.84 5.90
C VAL A 53 -2.93 -18.37 6.12
N VAL A 54 -2.09 -18.08 7.11
CA VAL A 54 -1.66 -16.71 7.42
C VAL A 54 -0.91 -16.09 6.24
N LEU A 55 0.00 -16.83 5.60
CA LEU A 55 0.74 -16.37 4.43
C LEU A 55 -0.16 -16.19 3.20
N ALA A 56 -1.11 -17.09 2.96
CA ALA A 56 -2.05 -16.97 1.83
C ALA A 56 -2.92 -15.72 1.94
N ILE A 57 -3.39 -15.39 3.14
CA ILE A 57 -4.14 -14.15 3.40
C ILE A 57 -3.23 -12.93 3.21
N GLY A 58 -2.00 -12.97 3.70
CA GLY A 58 -1.04 -11.89 3.47
C GLY A 58 -0.78 -11.64 2.00
N LEU A 59 -0.54 -12.69 1.22
CA LEU A 59 -0.30 -12.61 -0.23
C LEU A 59 -1.56 -12.23 -1.03
N SER A 60 -2.76 -12.43 -0.50
CA SER A 60 -3.99 -11.96 -1.16
C SER A 60 -4.05 -10.43 -1.25
N TYR A 61 -3.39 -9.71 -0.34
CA TYR A 61 -3.38 -8.25 -0.31
C TYR A 61 -2.82 -7.61 -1.58
N PRO A 62 -1.57 -7.91 -2.03
CA PRO A 62 -1.04 -7.35 -3.29
C PRO A 62 -1.81 -7.85 -4.53
N LEU A 63 -2.39 -9.05 -4.50
CA LEU A 63 -3.21 -9.53 -5.61
C LEU A 63 -4.51 -8.71 -5.75
N LEU A 64 -5.20 -8.44 -4.65
CA LEU A 64 -6.37 -7.57 -4.64
C LEU A 64 -6.00 -6.10 -4.97
N GLU A 65 -4.83 -5.63 -4.55
CA GLU A 65 -4.30 -4.33 -4.98
C GLU A 65 -4.11 -4.29 -6.49
N GLY A 66 -3.65 -5.38 -7.11
CA GLY A 66 -3.55 -5.54 -8.56
C GLY A 66 -4.92 -5.52 -9.25
N CYS A 67 -5.95 -6.12 -8.65
CA CYS A 67 -7.32 -6.00 -9.14
C CYS A 67 -7.81 -4.55 -9.13
N VAL A 68 -7.51 -3.81 -8.05
CA VAL A 68 -7.85 -2.37 -7.96
C VAL A 68 -7.12 -1.57 -9.06
N ALA A 69 -5.80 -1.80 -9.24
CA ALA A 69 -5.03 -1.16 -10.30
C ALA A 69 -5.63 -1.45 -11.69
N TRP A 70 -6.01 -2.70 -11.95
CA TRP A 70 -6.67 -3.11 -13.18
C TRP A 70 -7.99 -2.35 -13.40
N VAL A 71 -8.87 -2.28 -12.40
CA VAL A 71 -10.16 -1.56 -12.51
C VAL A 71 -9.94 -0.08 -12.81
N ILE A 72 -8.95 0.55 -12.18
CA ILE A 72 -8.63 1.96 -12.40
C ILE A 72 -8.07 2.19 -13.81
N VAL A 73 -7.12 1.37 -14.25
CA VAL A 73 -6.33 1.62 -15.46
C VAL A 73 -7.03 1.15 -16.74
N ARG A 74 -7.86 0.09 -16.68
CA ARG A 74 -8.54 -0.49 -17.86
C ARG A 74 -9.39 0.49 -18.66
N SER A 75 -9.77 1.63 -18.07
CA SER A 75 -10.50 2.70 -18.77
C SER A 75 -9.60 3.61 -19.60
N ARG A 76 -8.30 3.56 -19.38
CA ARG A 76 -7.31 4.42 -20.04
C ARG A 76 -6.49 3.68 -21.09
N ILE A 77 -6.26 2.40 -20.88
CA ILE A 77 -5.51 1.54 -21.79
C ILE A 77 -6.47 0.48 -22.34
N PRO A 78 -6.88 0.55 -23.63
CA PRO A 78 -7.65 -0.51 -24.27
C PRO A 78 -6.90 -1.85 -24.21
N GLY A 79 -7.58 -2.90 -23.75
CA GLY A 79 -6.97 -4.24 -23.64
C GLY A 79 -6.06 -4.45 -22.43
N PHE A 80 -6.02 -3.53 -21.47
CA PHE A 80 -5.29 -3.70 -20.21
C PHE A 80 -5.80 -4.92 -19.44
N ARG A 81 -4.94 -5.90 -19.24
CA ARG A 81 -5.29 -7.21 -18.69
C ARG A 81 -5.11 -7.23 -17.17
N LEU A 82 -5.81 -8.15 -16.48
CA LEU A 82 -5.74 -8.31 -15.03
C LEU A 82 -4.30 -8.58 -14.54
N TRP A 83 -3.53 -9.41 -15.26
CA TRP A 83 -2.14 -9.69 -14.88
C TRP A 83 -1.26 -8.41 -14.92
N GLN A 84 -1.52 -7.46 -15.83
CA GLN A 84 -0.81 -6.17 -15.86
C GLN A 84 -1.16 -5.32 -14.64
N GLY A 85 -2.40 -5.41 -14.14
CA GLY A 85 -2.78 -4.81 -12.86
C GLY A 85 -2.02 -5.42 -11.68
N ILE A 86 -1.88 -6.76 -11.67
CA ILE A 86 -1.10 -7.49 -10.65
C ILE A 86 0.38 -7.12 -10.72
N ASP A 87 0.96 -7.05 -11.92
CA ASP A 87 2.33 -6.57 -12.12
C ASP A 87 2.52 -5.14 -11.62
N THR A 88 1.53 -4.25 -11.86
CA THR A 88 1.54 -2.87 -11.33
C THR A 88 1.60 -2.87 -9.80
N ALA A 89 0.85 -3.75 -9.13
CA ALA A 89 0.88 -3.87 -7.67
C ALA A 89 2.22 -4.41 -7.15
N TRP A 90 2.79 -5.43 -7.81
CA TRP A 90 4.12 -5.94 -7.46
C TRP A 90 5.19 -4.86 -7.63
N CYS A 91 5.16 -4.11 -8.73
CA CYS A 91 6.04 -2.97 -8.97
C CYS A 91 5.93 -1.91 -7.87
N GLY A 92 4.71 -1.59 -7.44
CA GLY A 92 4.46 -0.63 -6.37
C GLY A 92 4.98 -1.11 -5.02
N THR A 93 4.69 -2.35 -4.65
CA THR A 93 5.14 -2.96 -3.38
C THR A 93 6.67 -3.02 -3.31
N PHE A 94 7.30 -3.52 -4.37
CA PHE A 94 8.74 -3.59 -4.49
C PHE A 94 9.38 -2.20 -4.43
N GLY A 95 8.90 -1.26 -5.26
CA GLY A 95 9.39 0.12 -5.31
C GLY A 95 9.27 0.83 -3.96
N ASN A 96 8.18 0.61 -3.23
CA ASN A 96 7.97 1.20 -1.91
C ASN A 96 9.04 0.81 -0.89
N VAL A 97 9.39 -0.48 -0.85
CA VAL A 97 10.38 -0.99 0.12
C VAL A 97 11.80 -0.56 -0.26
N VAL A 98 12.18 -0.72 -1.52
CA VAL A 98 13.55 -0.42 -1.99
C VAL A 98 13.90 1.07 -1.89
N THR A 99 12.90 1.95 -2.01
CA THR A 99 13.11 3.41 -1.90
C THR A 99 12.72 3.99 -0.53
N LEU A 100 12.60 3.14 0.48
CA LEU A 100 12.27 3.55 1.85
C LEU A 100 10.95 4.32 1.97
N GLY A 101 9.95 3.94 1.16
CA GLY A 101 8.59 4.48 1.24
C GLY A 101 8.19 5.46 0.12
N ALA A 102 9.13 5.90 -0.72
CA ALA A 102 8.86 6.93 -1.75
C ALA A 102 8.57 6.39 -3.16
N GLY A 103 8.89 5.13 -3.44
CA GLY A 103 8.93 4.59 -4.81
C GLY A 103 7.68 3.89 -5.32
N ALA A 104 6.62 3.77 -4.52
CA ALA A 104 5.43 3.06 -4.99
C ALA A 104 4.87 3.68 -6.28
N VAL A 105 4.45 4.94 -6.22
CA VAL A 105 3.86 5.65 -7.37
C VAL A 105 4.82 5.78 -8.56
N PRO A 106 6.09 6.20 -8.39
CA PRO A 106 7.04 6.27 -9.50
C PRO A 106 7.25 4.94 -10.23
N VAL A 107 7.42 3.83 -9.50
CA VAL A 107 7.69 2.51 -10.12
C VAL A 107 6.43 1.95 -10.79
N GLN A 108 5.24 2.14 -10.19
CA GLN A 108 3.97 1.81 -10.84
C GLN A 108 3.76 2.61 -12.13
N THR A 109 4.02 3.93 -12.07
CA THR A 109 3.89 4.81 -13.24
C THR A 109 4.86 4.42 -14.34
N TRP A 110 6.10 4.08 -13.99
CA TRP A 110 7.08 3.56 -14.95
C TRP A 110 6.57 2.30 -15.67
N TYR A 111 6.02 1.34 -14.91
CA TYR A 111 5.45 0.12 -15.50
C TYR A 111 4.27 0.44 -16.42
N LEU A 112 3.33 1.29 -15.96
CA LEU A 112 2.16 1.70 -16.74
C LEU A 112 2.54 2.48 -18.00
N HIS A 113 3.61 3.29 -17.94
CA HIS A 113 4.13 3.98 -19.11
C HIS A 113 4.62 3.00 -20.17
N ARG A 114 5.30 1.94 -19.77
CA ARG A 114 5.68 0.85 -20.67
C ARG A 114 4.49 0.08 -21.25
N CYS A 115 3.35 0.10 -20.57
CA CYS A 115 2.07 -0.43 -21.07
C CYS A 115 1.29 0.55 -21.96
N GLY A 116 1.83 1.75 -22.23
CA GLY A 116 1.22 2.74 -23.13
C GLY A 116 0.44 3.86 -22.44
N LEU A 117 0.55 4.02 -21.10
CA LEU A 117 -0.07 5.14 -20.40
C LEU A 117 0.92 6.30 -20.25
N PRO A 118 0.58 7.54 -20.66
CA PRO A 118 1.46 8.70 -20.40
C PRO A 118 1.75 8.88 -18.92
N VAL A 119 2.96 9.39 -18.60
CA VAL A 119 3.45 9.50 -17.20
C VAL A 119 2.52 10.33 -16.32
N GLY A 120 2.03 11.49 -16.81
CA GLY A 120 1.13 12.36 -16.04
C GLY A 120 -0.14 11.63 -15.56
N PRO A 121 -0.96 11.10 -16.48
CA PRO A 121 -2.11 10.26 -16.12
C PRO A 121 -1.76 9.07 -15.23
N GLY A 122 -0.61 8.41 -15.45
CA GLY A 122 -0.14 7.31 -14.60
C GLY A 122 0.05 7.74 -13.15
N VAL A 123 0.74 8.85 -12.90
CA VAL A 123 0.90 9.44 -11.56
C VAL A 123 -0.45 9.78 -10.95
N GLY A 124 -1.35 10.42 -11.72
CA GLY A 124 -2.69 10.80 -11.28
C GLY A 124 -3.51 9.59 -10.83
N LEU A 125 -3.58 8.53 -11.65
CA LEU A 125 -4.34 7.32 -11.35
C LEU A 125 -3.76 6.55 -10.14
N MET A 126 -2.45 6.42 -10.02
CA MET A 126 -1.83 5.74 -8.87
C MET A 126 -1.98 6.55 -7.58
N THR A 127 -1.97 7.88 -7.67
CA THR A 127 -2.32 8.76 -6.54
C THR A 127 -3.79 8.58 -6.13
N LEU A 128 -4.71 8.49 -7.08
CA LEU A 128 -6.12 8.20 -6.79
C LEU A 128 -6.31 6.83 -6.15
N GLN A 129 -5.60 5.80 -6.60
CA GLN A 129 -5.60 4.48 -5.95
C GLN A 129 -5.23 4.60 -4.47
N TYR A 130 -4.17 5.36 -4.17
CA TYR A 130 -3.76 5.64 -2.79
C TYR A 130 -4.85 6.39 -1.99
N VAL A 131 -5.50 7.40 -2.59
CA VAL A 131 -6.60 8.15 -1.96
C VAL A 131 -7.79 7.24 -1.66
N PHE A 132 -8.21 6.39 -2.61
CA PHE A 132 -9.26 5.39 -2.39
C PHE A 132 -8.91 4.44 -1.25
N HIS A 133 -7.65 3.98 -1.19
CA HIS A 133 -7.18 3.13 -0.10
C HIS A 133 -7.33 3.85 1.27
N LYS A 134 -6.83 5.08 1.40
CA LYS A 134 -6.91 5.85 2.65
C LYS A 134 -8.36 6.16 3.04
N THR A 135 -9.20 6.49 2.06
CA THR A 135 -10.64 6.70 2.28
C THR A 135 -11.31 5.42 2.79
N THR A 136 -10.98 4.26 2.21
CA THR A 136 -11.55 2.98 2.67
C THR A 136 -11.07 2.62 4.07
N VAL A 137 -9.80 2.88 4.41
CA VAL A 137 -9.29 2.69 5.78
C VAL A 137 -10.06 3.56 6.77
N LEU A 138 -10.30 4.84 6.45
CA LEU A 138 -11.08 5.75 7.28
C LEU A 138 -12.52 5.25 7.44
N LEU A 139 -13.19 4.90 6.35
CA LEU A 139 -14.58 4.41 6.38
C LEU A 139 -14.68 3.11 7.19
N TYR A 140 -13.76 2.17 6.98
CA TYR A 140 -13.72 0.91 7.71
C TYR A 140 -13.55 1.13 9.21
N ALA A 141 -12.57 1.94 9.61
CA ALA A 141 -12.34 2.27 11.02
C ALA A 141 -13.53 2.99 11.64
N THR A 142 -14.18 3.91 10.89
CA THR A 142 -15.40 4.60 11.35
C THR A 142 -16.55 3.62 11.59
N VAL A 143 -16.80 2.73 10.63
CA VAL A 143 -17.85 1.71 10.76
C VAL A 143 -17.59 0.80 11.97
N MET A 144 -16.36 0.32 12.14
CA MET A 144 -16.01 -0.50 13.30
C MET A 144 -16.15 0.25 14.62
N LEU A 145 -15.77 1.54 14.66
CA LEU A 145 -15.98 2.40 15.84
C LEU A 145 -17.46 2.55 16.17
N LEU A 146 -18.34 2.76 15.19
CA LEU A 146 -19.78 2.88 15.42
C LEU A 146 -20.37 1.60 16.02
N PHE A 147 -19.94 0.42 15.57
CA PHE A 147 -20.40 -0.85 16.10
C PHE A 147 -19.82 -1.20 17.48
N GLN A 148 -18.60 -0.78 17.78
CA GLN A 148 -17.85 -1.21 18.97
C GLN A 148 -17.52 -0.06 19.95
N HIS A 149 -18.12 1.12 19.80
CA HIS A 149 -17.79 2.31 20.63
C HIS A 149 -17.97 2.06 22.12
N ARG A 150 -19.05 1.34 22.52
CA ARG A 150 -19.35 1.03 23.93
C ARG A 150 -18.28 0.11 24.53
N TRP A 151 -17.88 -0.92 23.78
CA TRP A 151 -16.84 -1.82 24.23
C TRP A 151 -15.50 -1.09 24.35
N LEU A 152 -15.15 -0.29 23.34
CA LEU A 152 -13.90 0.47 23.33
C LEU A 152 -13.86 1.44 24.53
N ALA A 153 -14.92 2.22 24.77
CA ALA A 153 -15.01 3.17 25.87
C ALA A 153 -14.91 2.50 27.26
N ALA A 154 -15.44 1.29 27.42
CA ALA A 154 -15.37 0.54 28.66
C ALA A 154 -13.99 -0.08 28.93
N ASN A 155 -13.15 -0.24 27.90
CA ASN A 155 -11.87 -0.95 27.98
C ASN A 155 -10.64 -0.04 27.66
N THR A 156 -10.86 1.24 27.37
CA THR A 156 -9.76 2.20 27.14
C THR A 156 -9.19 2.71 28.45
N THR A 157 -7.87 2.58 28.63
CA THR A 157 -7.13 3.11 29.76
C THR A 157 -5.82 3.75 29.32
N GLY A 158 -5.30 4.68 30.08
CA GLY A 158 -3.97 5.26 29.83
C GLY A 158 -3.85 5.98 28.47
N VAL A 159 -2.90 5.56 27.64
CA VAL A 159 -2.61 6.17 26.33
C VAL A 159 -3.79 6.08 25.37
N MET A 160 -4.65 5.08 25.51
CA MET A 160 -5.85 4.92 24.66
C MET A 160 -6.87 6.06 24.83
N ASN A 161 -6.81 6.86 25.91
CA ASN A 161 -7.67 8.04 26.07
C ASN A 161 -7.40 9.13 25.01
N TYR A 162 -6.21 9.14 24.40
CA TYR A 162 -5.86 10.07 23.31
C TYR A 162 -6.28 9.57 21.93
N LEU A 163 -6.82 8.36 21.82
CA LEU A 163 -7.26 7.74 20.57
C LEU A 163 -8.29 8.59 19.80
N PRO A 164 -9.33 9.20 20.45
CA PRO A 164 -10.29 10.05 19.73
C PRO A 164 -9.63 11.28 19.10
N MET A 165 -8.68 11.90 19.79
CA MET A 165 -7.95 13.04 19.25
C MET A 165 -7.05 12.64 18.09
N ALA A 166 -6.29 11.56 18.23
CA ALA A 166 -5.46 11.03 17.15
C ALA A 166 -6.31 10.63 15.94
N TYR A 167 -7.48 10.01 16.18
CA TYR A 167 -8.45 9.69 15.13
C TYR A 167 -8.91 10.95 14.40
N ALA A 168 -9.33 11.99 15.11
CA ALA A 168 -9.80 13.24 14.51
C ALA A 168 -8.73 13.90 13.64
N VAL A 169 -7.47 13.92 14.08
CA VAL A 169 -6.35 14.50 13.32
C VAL A 169 -6.10 13.72 12.03
N VAL A 170 -6.00 12.39 12.10
CA VAL A 170 -5.77 11.57 10.91
C VAL A 170 -6.97 11.62 9.95
N ALA A 171 -8.20 11.60 10.48
CA ALA A 171 -9.41 11.77 9.67
C ALA A 171 -9.40 13.12 8.92
N ALA A 172 -9.04 14.21 9.60
CA ALA A 172 -8.93 15.52 8.98
C ALA A 172 -7.89 15.52 7.84
N ILE A 173 -6.72 14.90 8.04
CA ILE A 173 -5.69 14.76 6.99
C ILE A 173 -6.22 14.01 5.77
N ILE A 174 -6.92 12.88 5.99
CA ILE A 174 -7.51 12.09 4.88
C ILE A 174 -8.61 12.89 4.17
N VAL A 175 -9.47 13.59 4.91
CA VAL A 175 -10.51 14.45 4.32
C VAL A 175 -9.89 15.55 3.46
N VAL A 176 -8.84 16.22 3.94
CA VAL A 176 -8.11 17.22 3.14
C VAL A 176 -7.53 16.60 1.88
N LEU A 177 -6.93 15.41 1.97
CA LEU A 177 -6.39 14.68 0.82
C LEU A 177 -7.48 14.38 -0.22
N VAL A 178 -8.64 13.90 0.22
CA VAL A 178 -9.80 13.68 -0.67
C VAL A 178 -10.28 14.98 -1.29
N LEU A 179 -10.38 16.06 -0.51
CA LEU A 179 -10.83 17.37 -0.99
C LEU A 179 -9.88 17.96 -2.04
N VAL A 180 -8.58 17.76 -1.91
CA VAL A 180 -7.58 18.15 -2.94
C VAL A 180 -7.85 17.43 -4.26
N CYS A 181 -8.29 16.17 -4.22
CA CYS A 181 -8.59 15.41 -5.43
C CYS A 181 -9.94 15.82 -6.07
N VAL A 182 -10.95 16.16 -5.25
CA VAL A 182 -12.35 16.29 -5.70
C VAL A 182 -12.81 17.74 -5.82
N SER A 183 -12.34 18.62 -4.92
CA SER A 183 -12.88 19.97 -4.79
C SER A 183 -12.09 21.01 -5.58
N PRO A 184 -12.69 21.65 -6.61
CA PRO A 184 -12.07 22.76 -7.32
C PRO A 184 -11.68 23.93 -6.42
N LEU A 185 -12.47 24.17 -5.34
CA LEU A 185 -12.18 25.23 -4.36
C LEU A 185 -10.86 24.97 -3.63
N VAL A 186 -10.64 23.72 -3.18
CA VAL A 186 -9.41 23.35 -2.47
C VAL A 186 -8.22 23.35 -3.43
N GLN A 187 -8.41 22.91 -4.68
CA GLN A 187 -7.38 23.01 -5.73
C GLN A 187 -7.01 24.47 -6.02
N ASN A 188 -7.99 25.37 -6.09
CA ASN A 188 -7.75 26.81 -6.26
C ASN A 188 -7.03 27.42 -5.06
N LEU A 189 -7.39 27.01 -3.84
CA LEU A 189 -6.69 27.41 -2.61
C LEU A 189 -5.23 26.93 -2.63
N ALA A 190 -5.00 25.66 -3.02
CA ALA A 190 -3.65 25.13 -3.17
C ALA A 190 -2.83 25.93 -4.19
N ARG A 191 -3.42 26.25 -5.36
CA ARG A 191 -2.78 27.11 -6.37
C ARG A 191 -2.49 28.52 -5.83
N TRP A 192 -3.39 29.08 -5.04
CA TRP A 192 -3.18 30.39 -4.40
C TRP A 192 -2.03 30.34 -3.39
N LEU A 193 -1.97 29.30 -2.52
CA LEU A 193 -0.87 29.09 -1.58
C LEU A 193 0.48 28.94 -2.30
N MET A 194 0.53 28.25 -3.44
CA MET A 194 1.74 28.14 -4.24
C MET A 194 2.24 29.49 -4.79
N ARG A 195 1.35 30.49 -4.96
CA ARG A 195 1.76 31.84 -5.38
C ARG A 195 2.51 32.61 -4.30
N LEU A 196 2.36 32.22 -3.02
CA LEU A 196 3.07 32.80 -1.89
C LEU A 196 4.53 32.34 -1.78
N LEU A 197 4.91 31.29 -2.52
CA LEU A 197 6.28 30.77 -2.53
C LEU A 197 7.25 31.78 -3.18
N PRO A 198 8.55 31.77 -2.79
CA PRO A 198 9.57 32.66 -3.33
C PRO A 198 9.64 32.64 -4.86
N LYS A 199 9.94 33.77 -5.49
CA LYS A 199 9.97 33.93 -6.96
C LYS A 199 11.33 33.55 -7.60
N THR A 200 12.15 32.72 -6.96
CA THR A 200 13.40 32.22 -7.54
C THR A 200 13.13 31.20 -8.66
N GLU A 201 14.02 31.09 -9.65
CA GLU A 201 13.86 30.18 -10.79
C GLU A 201 13.56 28.74 -10.36
N LYS A 202 14.27 28.24 -9.34
CA LYS A 202 14.06 26.90 -8.78
C LYS A 202 12.62 26.70 -8.23
N TRP A 203 12.05 27.72 -7.59
CA TRP A 203 10.68 27.67 -7.07
C TRP A 203 9.64 27.88 -8.16
N GLN A 204 9.95 28.64 -9.21
CA GLN A 204 9.07 28.81 -10.37
C GLN A 204 8.90 27.50 -11.11
N GLN A 205 10.00 26.77 -11.37
CA GLN A 205 9.94 25.45 -12.01
C GLN A 205 9.15 24.45 -11.17
N ARG A 206 9.45 24.34 -9.86
CA ARG A 206 8.69 23.47 -8.95
C ARG A 206 7.21 23.81 -8.90
N ARG A 207 6.87 25.09 -8.95
CA ARG A 207 5.49 25.56 -8.97
C ARG A 207 4.77 25.10 -10.24
N ALA A 208 5.42 25.23 -11.40
CA ALA A 208 4.86 24.75 -12.67
C ALA A 208 4.61 23.24 -12.63
N ASP A 209 5.57 22.45 -12.14
CA ASP A 209 5.44 21.00 -11.99
C ASP A 209 4.27 20.63 -11.05
N TRP A 210 4.14 21.28 -9.90
CA TRP A 210 3.07 21.04 -8.94
C TRP A 210 1.69 21.47 -9.48
N GLN A 211 1.62 22.57 -10.24
CA GLN A 211 0.37 22.98 -10.89
C GLN A 211 -0.05 21.97 -11.93
N GLN A 212 0.87 21.51 -12.76
CA GLN A 212 0.60 20.46 -13.74
C GLN A 212 0.12 19.16 -13.07
N GLN A 213 0.77 18.73 -11.98
CA GLN A 213 0.34 17.54 -11.23
C GLN A 213 -1.06 17.69 -10.64
N LEU A 214 -1.41 18.87 -10.10
CA LEU A 214 -2.75 19.16 -9.60
C LEU A 214 -3.81 19.14 -10.71
N ASP A 215 -3.48 19.68 -11.87
CA ASP A 215 -4.41 19.71 -13.01
C ASP A 215 -4.68 18.30 -13.52
N VAL A 216 -3.65 17.48 -13.69
CA VAL A 216 -3.77 16.06 -14.07
C VAL A 216 -4.56 15.27 -13.02
N LEU A 217 -4.24 15.45 -11.74
CA LEU A 217 -4.96 14.79 -10.65
C LEU A 217 -6.44 15.18 -10.64
N GLY A 218 -6.75 16.46 -10.83
CA GLY A 218 -8.12 16.97 -10.88
C GLY A 218 -8.89 16.43 -12.08
N GLU A 219 -8.26 16.30 -13.25
CA GLU A 219 -8.87 15.73 -14.44
C GLU A 219 -9.17 14.23 -14.28
N GLU A 220 -8.17 13.44 -13.85
CA GLU A 220 -8.36 12.01 -13.61
C GLU A 220 -9.38 11.73 -12.50
N SER A 221 -9.39 12.56 -11.44
CA SER A 221 -10.39 12.46 -10.38
C SER A 221 -11.81 12.68 -10.89
N ARG A 222 -12.05 13.76 -11.64
CA ARG A 222 -13.38 14.05 -12.21
C ARG A 222 -13.84 12.93 -13.12
N ARG A 223 -12.94 12.42 -13.97
CA ARG A 223 -13.23 11.33 -14.89
C ARG A 223 -13.60 10.05 -14.16
N LEU A 224 -12.80 9.64 -13.17
CA LEU A 224 -13.04 8.43 -12.40
C LEU A 224 -14.31 8.53 -11.56
N LEU A 225 -14.55 9.67 -10.90
CA LEU A 225 -15.71 9.90 -10.03
C LEU A 225 -17.03 10.06 -10.83
N ALA A 226 -16.95 10.37 -12.11
CA ALA A 226 -18.13 10.35 -13.00
C ALA A 226 -18.65 8.92 -13.22
N ASP A 227 -17.77 7.90 -13.16
CA ASP A 227 -18.10 6.47 -13.31
C ASP A 227 -18.44 5.86 -11.93
N LYS A 228 -19.66 6.07 -11.45
CA LYS A 228 -20.12 5.60 -10.13
C LYS A 228 -20.00 4.08 -9.94
N PRO A 229 -20.38 3.23 -10.91
CA PRO A 229 -20.19 1.78 -10.80
C PRO A 229 -18.73 1.40 -10.56
N ARG A 230 -17.80 2.03 -11.29
CA ARG A 230 -16.36 1.78 -11.13
C ARG A 230 -15.85 2.22 -9.76
N CYS A 231 -16.29 3.38 -9.28
CA CYS A 231 -15.95 3.82 -7.93
C CYS A 231 -16.43 2.81 -6.87
N ALA A 232 -17.65 2.28 -7.01
CA ALA A 232 -18.18 1.26 -6.12
C ALA A 232 -17.37 -0.05 -6.20
N GLU A 233 -16.99 -0.48 -7.40
CA GLU A 233 -16.11 -1.65 -7.61
C GLU A 233 -14.75 -1.47 -6.91
N ILE A 234 -14.13 -0.30 -7.05
CA ILE A 234 -12.85 0.04 -6.38
C ILE A 234 -13.01 0.00 -4.87
N LEU A 235 -14.05 0.64 -4.31
CA LEU A 235 -14.29 0.66 -2.87
C LEU A 235 -14.57 -0.73 -2.32
N ALA A 236 -15.33 -1.55 -3.04
CA ALA A 236 -15.62 -2.93 -2.65
C ALA A 236 -14.35 -3.79 -2.63
N LEU A 237 -13.51 -3.70 -3.67
CA LEU A 237 -12.21 -4.41 -3.72
C LEU A 237 -11.28 -3.95 -2.59
N GLN A 238 -11.21 -2.64 -2.33
CA GLN A 238 -10.42 -2.10 -1.23
C GLN A 238 -10.95 -2.58 0.14
N ALA A 239 -12.27 -2.64 0.32
CA ALA A 239 -12.88 -3.14 1.56
C ALA A 239 -12.59 -4.63 1.77
N VAL A 240 -12.72 -5.47 0.73
CA VAL A 240 -12.39 -6.91 0.78
C VAL A 240 -10.91 -7.11 1.11
N LYS A 241 -10.02 -6.34 0.47
CA LYS A 241 -8.58 -6.35 0.74
C LYS A 241 -8.27 -6.03 2.20
N LEU A 242 -8.86 -4.96 2.74
CA LEU A 242 -8.66 -4.55 4.13
C LEU A 242 -9.27 -5.57 5.11
N PHE A 243 -10.44 -6.11 4.81
CA PHE A 243 -11.05 -7.17 5.61
C PHE A 243 -10.11 -8.36 5.75
N GLY A 244 -9.54 -8.85 4.64
CA GLY A 244 -8.55 -9.94 4.67
C GLY A 244 -7.32 -9.60 5.54
N LEU A 245 -6.74 -8.40 5.34
CA LEU A 245 -5.61 -7.94 6.12
C LEU A 245 -5.92 -7.86 7.62
N PHE A 246 -7.12 -7.40 7.97
CA PHE A 246 -7.55 -7.23 9.37
C PHE A 246 -7.93 -8.57 10.04
N CYS A 247 -8.16 -9.63 9.26
CA CYS A 247 -8.31 -10.99 9.79
C CYS A 247 -6.98 -11.57 10.31
N LEU A 248 -5.81 -11.10 9.82
CA LEU A 248 -4.52 -11.68 10.19
C LEU A 248 -4.25 -11.68 11.71
N PRO A 249 -4.36 -10.55 12.45
CA PRO A 249 -4.13 -10.56 13.89
C PRO A 249 -5.10 -11.48 14.63
N TYR A 250 -6.37 -11.54 14.20
CA TYR A 250 -7.35 -12.46 14.81
C TYR A 250 -6.92 -13.92 14.64
N LEU A 251 -6.52 -14.31 13.43
CA LEU A 251 -6.05 -15.68 13.17
C LEU A 251 -4.78 -15.99 13.97
N CYS A 252 -3.83 -15.06 14.03
CA CYS A 252 -2.62 -15.25 14.84
C CYS A 252 -2.97 -15.45 16.33
N ILE A 253 -3.86 -14.61 16.90
CA ILE A 253 -4.34 -14.74 18.29
C ILE A 253 -4.98 -16.11 18.50
N ARG A 254 -5.85 -16.55 17.59
CA ARG A 254 -6.54 -17.84 17.70
C ARG A 254 -5.62 -19.04 17.55
N PHE A 255 -4.71 -19.00 16.60
CA PHE A 255 -3.76 -20.09 16.34
C PHE A 255 -2.72 -20.24 17.47
N MET A 256 -2.42 -19.18 18.18
CA MET A 256 -1.57 -19.20 19.38
C MET A 256 -2.35 -19.58 20.65
N GLY A 257 -3.65 -19.89 20.56
CA GLY A 257 -4.47 -20.25 21.72
C GLY A 257 -4.81 -19.08 22.65
N LEU A 258 -4.55 -17.82 22.23
CA LEU A 258 -4.87 -16.63 23.00
C LEU A 258 -6.34 -16.27 22.79
N SER A 259 -7.07 -15.94 23.87
CA SER A 259 -8.52 -15.90 23.82
C SER A 259 -9.23 -14.61 24.29
N PRO A 260 -8.57 -13.46 24.53
CA PRO A 260 -9.25 -12.36 25.20
C PRO A 260 -10.16 -11.51 24.29
N LEU A 261 -10.04 -11.63 22.95
CA LEU A 261 -10.70 -10.73 22.01
C LEU A 261 -11.61 -11.44 21.02
N SER A 262 -12.81 -10.89 20.80
CA SER A 262 -13.73 -11.36 19.75
C SER A 262 -13.26 -10.91 18.36
N PHE A 263 -13.82 -11.52 17.32
CA PHE A 263 -13.50 -11.16 15.93
C PHE A 263 -13.71 -9.66 15.63
N LEU A 264 -14.88 -9.12 16.01
CA LEU A 264 -15.18 -7.70 15.75
C LEU A 264 -14.29 -6.74 16.54
N GLN A 265 -13.88 -7.12 17.75
CA GLN A 265 -12.92 -6.32 18.53
C GLN A 265 -11.55 -6.28 17.86
N VAL A 266 -11.06 -7.42 17.35
CA VAL A 266 -9.78 -7.44 16.62
C VAL A 266 -9.88 -6.68 15.30
N GLN A 267 -11.00 -6.76 14.58
CA GLN A 267 -11.23 -5.95 13.38
C GLN A 267 -11.17 -4.44 13.69
N LEU A 268 -11.82 -4.00 14.78
CA LEU A 268 -11.73 -2.63 15.25
C LEU A 268 -10.27 -2.26 15.57
N LEU A 269 -9.61 -3.01 16.44
CA LEU A 269 -8.26 -2.71 16.90
C LEU A 269 -7.27 -2.68 15.73
N THR A 270 -7.37 -3.62 14.78
CA THR A 270 -6.50 -3.65 13.60
C THR A 270 -6.76 -2.46 12.67
N SER A 271 -8.03 -2.09 12.48
CA SER A 271 -8.37 -0.91 11.67
C SER A 271 -7.84 0.38 12.31
N LEU A 272 -7.95 0.53 13.62
CA LEU A 272 -7.39 1.66 14.36
C LEU A 272 -5.86 1.66 14.35
N MET A 273 -5.23 0.50 14.50
CA MET A 273 -3.77 0.34 14.39
C MET A 273 -3.28 0.84 13.03
N LEU A 274 -3.86 0.36 11.92
CA LEU A 274 -3.47 0.78 10.59
C LEU A 274 -3.77 2.27 10.36
N PHE A 275 -4.89 2.76 10.90
CA PHE A 275 -5.27 4.17 10.83
C PHE A 275 -4.27 5.06 11.55
N LEU A 276 -3.92 4.73 12.80
CA LEU A 276 -2.93 5.47 13.61
C LEU A 276 -1.53 5.40 13.03
N SER A 277 -1.14 4.29 12.41
CA SER A 277 0.17 4.17 11.77
C SER A 277 0.43 5.25 10.71
N ASN A 278 -0.65 5.83 10.12
CA ASN A 278 -0.53 6.93 9.16
C ASN A 278 -0.09 8.27 9.81
N ALA A 279 -0.25 8.43 11.13
CA ALA A 279 0.18 9.62 11.87
C ALA A 279 1.62 9.49 12.40
N LEU A 280 2.20 8.28 12.37
CA LEU A 280 3.52 8.00 12.93
C LEU A 280 4.61 8.08 11.85
N PRO A 281 5.83 8.49 12.21
CA PRO A 281 6.97 8.45 11.30
C PRO A 281 7.18 7.03 10.76
N ASN A 282 7.41 6.94 9.46
CA ASN A 282 7.48 5.67 8.74
C ASN A 282 8.70 5.65 7.83
N VAL A 283 9.49 4.59 7.92
CA VAL A 283 10.61 4.30 7.01
C VAL A 283 10.32 2.94 6.35
N ALA A 284 9.97 2.94 5.08
CA ALA A 284 9.63 1.72 4.31
C ALA A 284 8.50 0.86 4.93
N GLY A 285 7.58 1.44 5.69
CA GLY A 285 6.52 0.68 6.38
C GLY A 285 6.97 0.06 7.71
N MET A 286 8.15 0.39 8.22
CA MET A 286 8.67 -0.06 9.51
C MET A 286 8.62 1.07 10.56
N GLY A 287 8.47 0.69 11.80
CA GLY A 287 8.39 1.58 12.96
C GLY A 287 6.96 2.04 13.28
N SER A 288 6.25 2.61 12.33
CA SER A 288 4.90 3.15 12.54
C SER A 288 3.85 2.06 12.83
N ILE A 289 3.89 0.95 12.09
CA ILE A 289 2.95 -0.16 12.28
C ILE A 289 3.25 -0.89 13.58
N GLU A 290 4.50 -1.18 13.89
CA GLU A 290 4.93 -1.84 15.11
C GLU A 290 4.52 -1.00 16.34
N THR A 291 4.81 0.29 16.32
CA THR A 291 4.42 1.21 17.40
C THR A 291 2.91 1.27 17.56
N ALA A 292 2.16 1.44 16.47
CA ALA A 292 0.71 1.46 16.51
C ALA A 292 0.13 0.12 16.99
N PHE A 293 0.72 -1.02 16.58
CA PHE A 293 0.31 -2.34 17.03
C PHE A 293 0.47 -2.50 18.53
N LEU A 294 1.64 -2.16 19.07
CA LEU A 294 1.92 -2.22 20.50
C LEU A 294 1.03 -1.28 21.31
N LEU A 295 0.77 -0.06 20.81
CA LEU A 295 -0.13 0.90 21.47
C LEU A 295 -1.57 0.38 21.54
N VAL A 296 -2.08 -0.22 20.46
CA VAL A 296 -3.48 -0.64 20.36
C VAL A 296 -3.71 -1.99 21.01
N PHE A 297 -2.88 -2.99 20.74
CA PHE A 297 -3.06 -4.36 21.25
C PHE A 297 -2.40 -4.60 22.60
N GLY A 298 -1.40 -3.80 22.99
CA GLY A 298 -0.68 -3.96 24.25
C GLY A 298 -1.52 -3.74 25.50
N SER A 299 -2.72 -3.11 25.37
CA SER A 299 -3.69 -2.99 26.47
C SER A 299 -4.53 -4.28 26.68
N PHE A 300 -4.52 -5.20 25.73
CA PHE A 300 -5.39 -6.38 25.70
C PHE A 300 -4.61 -7.70 25.71
N LEU A 301 -3.36 -7.69 25.33
CA LEU A 301 -2.48 -8.85 25.25
C LEU A 301 -1.28 -8.67 26.19
N GLY A 302 -0.77 -9.75 26.75
CA GLY A 302 0.47 -9.75 27.50
C GLY A 302 1.67 -9.31 26.64
N ARG A 303 2.72 -8.78 27.26
CA ARG A 303 3.87 -8.20 26.53
C ARG A 303 4.52 -9.17 25.52
N GLY A 304 4.69 -10.44 25.89
CA GLY A 304 5.24 -11.45 24.99
C GLY A 304 4.25 -11.85 23.88
N GLU A 305 2.96 -11.92 24.23
CA GLU A 305 1.90 -12.29 23.29
C GLU A 305 1.72 -11.25 22.18
N VAL A 306 1.68 -9.95 22.55
CA VAL A 306 1.52 -8.87 21.59
C VAL A 306 2.70 -8.81 20.62
N MET A 307 3.93 -9.07 21.08
CA MET A 307 5.13 -9.13 20.24
C MET A 307 5.05 -10.29 19.24
N SER A 308 4.66 -11.48 19.68
CA SER A 308 4.53 -12.65 18.82
C SER A 308 3.42 -12.48 17.77
N VAL A 309 2.24 -11.96 18.16
CA VAL A 309 1.15 -11.67 17.21
C VAL A 309 1.55 -10.60 16.21
N MET A 310 2.22 -9.54 16.66
CA MET A 310 2.75 -8.48 15.81
C MET A 310 3.75 -9.04 14.81
N MET A 311 4.67 -9.89 15.24
CA MET A 311 5.68 -10.48 14.37
C MET A 311 5.05 -11.38 13.31
N LEU A 312 4.09 -12.25 13.67
CA LEU A 312 3.35 -13.08 12.71
C LEU A 312 2.58 -12.22 11.68
N TYR A 313 1.93 -11.16 12.15
CA TYR A 313 1.28 -10.19 11.29
C TYR A 313 2.27 -9.56 10.29
N ARG A 314 3.46 -9.15 10.76
CA ARG A 314 4.51 -8.56 9.93
C ARG A 314 5.11 -9.56 8.93
N ILE A 315 5.30 -10.81 9.34
CA ILE A 315 5.76 -11.87 8.44
C ILE A 315 4.80 -11.99 7.26
N ALA A 316 3.50 -12.08 7.52
CA ALA A 316 2.51 -12.29 6.48
C ALA A 316 2.23 -11.03 5.64
N SER A 317 2.15 -9.85 6.27
CA SER A 317 1.71 -8.60 5.61
C SER A 317 2.85 -7.78 5.02
N TYR A 318 4.10 -8.03 5.42
CA TYR A 318 5.25 -7.23 4.99
C TYR A 318 6.40 -8.07 4.44
N TYR A 319 7.02 -8.95 5.26
CA TYR A 319 8.26 -9.63 4.87
C TYR A 319 8.06 -10.59 3.70
N VAL A 320 7.07 -11.48 3.78
CA VAL A 320 6.78 -12.44 2.69
C VAL A 320 6.24 -11.72 1.46
N VAL A 321 5.41 -10.70 1.66
CA VAL A 321 4.89 -9.85 0.57
C VAL A 321 6.02 -9.12 -0.15
N PHE A 322 7.01 -8.61 0.57
CA PHE A 322 8.18 -7.98 -0.03
C PHE A 322 9.01 -8.99 -0.84
N ALA A 323 9.32 -10.15 -0.26
CA ALA A 323 10.06 -11.21 -0.97
C ALA A 323 9.33 -11.66 -2.25
N ALA A 324 7.99 -11.85 -2.16
CA ALA A 324 7.16 -12.16 -3.32
C ALA A 324 7.15 -11.03 -4.35
N SER A 325 7.15 -9.76 -3.91
CA SER A 325 7.15 -8.60 -4.81
C SER A 325 8.45 -8.45 -5.59
N ALA A 326 9.59 -8.87 -5.03
CA ALA A 326 10.86 -8.91 -5.77
C ALA A 326 10.80 -9.90 -6.94
N VAL A 327 10.21 -11.08 -6.71
CA VAL A 327 9.95 -12.08 -7.75
C VAL A 327 8.92 -11.55 -8.76
N GLY A 328 7.82 -10.98 -8.28
CA GLY A 328 6.79 -10.37 -9.11
C GLY A 328 7.31 -9.24 -10.00
N PHE A 329 8.18 -8.37 -9.47
CA PHE A 329 8.83 -7.31 -10.23
C PHE A 329 9.72 -7.86 -11.36
N PHE A 330 10.44 -8.94 -11.10
CA PHE A 330 11.24 -9.62 -12.14
C PHE A 330 10.36 -10.18 -13.28
N PHE A 331 9.23 -10.80 -12.94
CA PHE A 331 8.26 -11.26 -13.95
C PHE A 331 7.61 -10.08 -14.69
N ALA A 332 7.24 -9.00 -14.01
CA ALA A 332 6.71 -7.79 -14.62
C ALA A 332 7.68 -7.21 -15.67
N GLN A 333 8.98 -7.20 -15.37
CA GLN A 333 10.00 -6.78 -16.36
C GLN A 333 10.08 -7.71 -17.58
N ARG A 334 9.92 -9.01 -17.38
CA ARG A 334 9.87 -9.98 -18.51
C ARG A 334 8.65 -9.77 -19.37
N HIS A 335 7.48 -9.60 -18.77
CA HIS A 335 6.25 -9.32 -19.50
C HIS A 335 6.34 -8.04 -20.34
N LEU A 336 7.09 -7.02 -19.87
CA LEU A 336 7.34 -5.80 -20.65
C LEU A 336 8.23 -6.01 -21.88
N THR A 337 9.12 -7.01 -21.87
CA THR A 337 9.95 -7.32 -23.06
C THR A 337 9.13 -7.94 -24.18
N ASP A 338 8.00 -8.54 -23.85
CA ASP A 338 7.07 -9.15 -24.81
C ASP A 338 6.05 -8.12 -25.38
N LEU A 339 6.00 -6.91 -24.79
CA LEU A 339 5.22 -5.80 -25.33
C LEU A 339 6.07 -4.98 -26.30
N GLU A 340 5.51 -4.58 -27.46
CA GLU A 340 6.18 -3.64 -28.36
C GLU A 340 6.49 -2.33 -27.61
N PRO A 341 7.71 -1.75 -27.80
CA PRO A 341 8.02 -0.47 -27.19
C PRO A 341 7.00 0.59 -27.63
N PRO A 342 6.58 1.52 -26.74
CA PRO A 342 5.74 2.64 -27.14
C PRO A 342 6.41 3.39 -28.28
N LYS A 343 5.64 3.71 -29.34
CA LYS A 343 6.11 4.60 -30.40
C LYS A 343 6.42 5.94 -29.72
N GLU A 344 7.68 6.38 -29.78
CA GLU A 344 8.07 7.72 -29.41
C GLU A 344 7.44 8.69 -30.42
N ASP A 345 6.40 9.43 -29.98
CA ASP A 345 5.85 10.58 -30.71
C ASP A 345 6.59 11.85 -30.30
#